data_c7a04eb53cb0f2ad9ce6c7c2d7b573a2
#
_entry.id   c7a04eb53cb0f2ad9ce6c7c2d7b573a2
#
_cell.length_a   1.000
_cell.length_b   1.000
_cell.length_c   1.000
_cell.angle_alpha   90.00
_cell.angle_beta   90.00
_cell.angle_gamma   90.00
#
_symmetry.space_group_name_H-M   'P 1'
#
loop_
_entity.id
_entity.type
_entity.pdbx_description
1 polymer ?
#
loop_
_entity_poly.entity_id
_entity_poly.type
_entity_poly.pdbx_seq_one_letter_code
_entity_poly.pdbx_strand_id
1 'polypeptide(L)'
;MAQGLTIEDLRKRIDVIDDQLVRLLNVRVACAVEVGRLKHDLGLAVYQPDREAQVLGAVRKVATDLAGPLTAEAVVRIFERIIDEARRAERVESERREGV
;
A
#
# COMPACT_ATOMS: atom_id res chain seq x y z
N MET A 1 3.72 -36.94 -17.47
CA MET A 1 4.74 -35.92 -17.75
C MET A 1 4.25 -34.55 -17.32
N ALA A 2 5.04 -33.89 -16.55
CA ALA A 2 4.69 -32.55 -16.09
C ALA A 2 4.69 -31.57 -17.27
N GLN A 3 3.63 -30.82 -17.41
CA GLN A 3 3.53 -29.79 -18.43
C GLN A 3 3.97 -28.48 -17.83
N GLY A 4 4.82 -27.76 -18.54
CA GLY A 4 5.20 -26.43 -18.13
C GLY A 4 4.02 -25.49 -18.15
N LEU A 5 4.10 -24.44 -17.36
CA LEU A 5 3.11 -23.39 -17.37
C LEU A 5 3.11 -22.67 -18.71
N THR A 6 1.94 -22.42 -19.27
CA THR A 6 1.81 -21.63 -20.47
C THR A 6 1.73 -20.15 -20.13
N ILE A 7 1.89 -19.29 -21.14
CA ILE A 7 1.68 -17.85 -20.98
C ILE A 7 0.27 -17.58 -20.46
N GLU A 8 -0.71 -18.31 -20.99
CA GLU A 8 -2.11 -18.16 -20.57
C GLU A 8 -2.30 -18.51 -19.09
N ASP A 9 -1.69 -19.62 -18.65
CA ASP A 9 -1.76 -20.02 -17.23
C ASP A 9 -1.17 -18.95 -16.33
N LEU A 10 -0.02 -18.39 -16.71
CA LEU A 10 0.64 -17.35 -15.91
C LEU A 10 -0.17 -16.06 -15.88
N ARG A 11 -0.78 -15.68 -16.99
CA ARG A 11 -1.65 -14.51 -17.04
C ARG A 11 -2.88 -14.66 -16.14
N LYS A 12 -3.46 -15.85 -16.10
CA LYS A 12 -4.57 -16.13 -15.18
C LYS A 12 -4.14 -15.98 -13.72
N ARG A 13 -2.95 -16.46 -13.40
CA ARG A 13 -2.38 -16.29 -12.05
C ARG A 13 -2.18 -14.82 -11.71
N ILE A 14 -1.65 -14.04 -12.65
CA ILE A 14 -1.46 -12.60 -12.47
C ILE A 14 -2.80 -11.91 -12.23
N ASP A 15 -3.84 -12.26 -12.99
CA ASP A 15 -5.15 -11.66 -12.83
C ASP A 15 -5.71 -11.88 -11.41
N VAL A 16 -5.53 -13.07 -10.87
CA VAL A 16 -5.95 -13.39 -9.50
C VAL A 16 -5.15 -12.56 -8.49
N ILE A 17 -3.84 -12.45 -8.70
CA ILE A 17 -2.97 -11.67 -7.84
C ILE A 17 -3.37 -10.18 -7.88
N ASP A 18 -3.64 -9.66 -9.07
CA ASP A 18 -4.05 -8.27 -9.23
C ASP A 18 -5.33 -7.97 -8.47
N ASP A 19 -6.32 -8.88 -8.56
CA ASP A 19 -7.55 -8.75 -7.78
C ASP A 19 -7.25 -8.68 -6.28
N GLN A 20 -6.39 -9.56 -5.79
CA GLN A 20 -5.98 -9.57 -4.39
C GLN A 20 -5.24 -8.29 -3.99
N LEU A 21 -4.36 -7.81 -4.86
CA LEU A 21 -3.62 -6.56 -4.62
C LEU A 21 -4.56 -5.37 -4.48
N VAL A 22 -5.54 -5.24 -5.38
CA VAL A 22 -6.51 -4.13 -5.30
C VAL A 22 -7.29 -4.20 -3.99
N ARG A 23 -7.72 -5.39 -3.58
CA ARG A 23 -8.44 -5.56 -2.32
C ARG A 23 -7.59 -5.19 -1.12
N LEU A 24 -6.34 -5.65 -1.10
CA LEU A 24 -5.41 -5.35 -0.01
C LEU A 24 -5.07 -3.85 0.04
N LEU A 25 -4.88 -3.22 -1.11
CA LEU A 25 -4.63 -1.78 -1.16
C LEU A 25 -5.80 -0.99 -0.59
N ASN A 26 -7.03 -1.39 -0.91
CA ASN A 26 -8.21 -0.72 -0.37
C ASN A 26 -8.34 -0.90 1.14
N VAL A 27 -8.05 -2.10 1.65
CA VAL A 27 -8.05 -2.33 3.10
C VAL A 27 -6.99 -1.47 3.78
N ARG A 28 -5.79 -1.40 3.21
CA ARG A 28 -4.70 -0.59 3.76
C ARG A 28 -5.06 0.89 3.78
N VAL A 29 -5.60 1.40 2.68
CA VAL A 29 -6.00 2.80 2.59
C VAL A 29 -7.14 3.11 3.57
N ALA A 30 -8.10 2.20 3.71
CA ALA A 30 -9.18 2.37 4.70
C ALA A 30 -8.61 2.49 6.12
N CYS A 31 -7.59 1.69 6.45
CA CYS A 31 -6.91 1.81 7.74
C CYS A 31 -6.22 3.16 7.89
N ALA A 32 -5.56 3.64 6.85
CA ALA A 32 -4.88 4.93 6.87
C ALA A 32 -5.88 6.08 7.04
N VAL A 33 -7.01 6.02 6.36
CA VAL A 33 -8.09 7.02 6.49
C VAL A 33 -8.61 7.03 7.94
N GLU A 34 -8.80 5.86 8.53
CA GLU A 34 -9.27 5.76 9.92
C GLU A 34 -8.24 6.31 10.91
N VAL A 35 -6.95 6.02 10.68
CA VAL A 35 -5.89 6.62 11.49
C VAL A 35 -5.91 8.14 11.37
N GLY A 36 -6.09 8.68 10.17
CA GLY A 36 -6.20 10.12 9.96
C GLY A 36 -7.36 10.74 10.73
N ARG A 37 -8.52 10.06 10.71
CA ARG A 37 -9.69 10.50 11.46
C ARG A 37 -9.42 10.53 12.96
N LEU A 38 -8.82 9.48 13.49
CA LEU A 38 -8.48 9.39 14.91
C LEU A 38 -7.47 10.47 15.33
N LYS A 39 -6.47 10.73 14.49
CA LYS A 39 -5.51 11.81 14.76
C LYS A 39 -6.19 13.16 14.81
N HIS A 40 -7.08 13.43 13.88
CA HIS A 40 -7.85 14.67 13.87
C HIS A 40 -8.65 14.82 15.17
N ASP A 41 -9.36 13.78 15.58
CA ASP A 41 -10.19 13.79 16.78
C ASP A 41 -9.34 13.98 18.05
N LEU A 42 -8.11 13.49 18.04
CA LEU A 42 -7.19 13.60 19.18
C LEU A 42 -6.31 14.86 19.12
N GLY A 43 -6.43 15.66 18.07
CA GLY A 43 -5.59 16.86 17.89
C GLY A 43 -4.14 16.54 17.58
N LEU A 44 -3.86 15.38 17.00
CA LEU A 44 -2.50 14.96 16.67
C LEU A 44 -2.09 15.44 15.27
N ALA A 45 -0.78 15.56 15.06
CA ALA A 45 -0.24 15.97 13.77
C ALA A 45 -0.56 14.94 12.68
N VAL A 46 -1.02 15.41 11.53
CA VAL A 46 -1.35 14.55 10.39
C VAL A 46 -0.07 14.04 9.72
N TYR A 47 0.91 14.92 9.52
CA TYR A 47 2.17 14.57 8.87
C TYR A 47 3.13 13.93 9.85
N GLN A 48 3.55 12.69 9.55
CA GLN A 48 4.49 11.96 10.42
C GLN A 48 5.58 11.32 9.56
N PRO A 49 6.67 12.09 9.26
CA PRO A 49 7.78 11.58 8.44
C PRO A 49 8.47 10.38 9.06
N ASP A 50 8.53 10.30 10.39
CA ASP A 50 9.15 9.16 11.09
C ASP A 50 8.40 7.86 10.81
N ARG A 51 7.07 7.93 10.78
CA ARG A 51 6.24 6.76 10.47
C ARG A 51 6.45 6.31 9.03
N GLU A 52 6.54 7.24 8.08
CA GLU A 52 6.80 6.92 6.69
C GLU A 52 8.15 6.24 6.50
N ALA A 53 9.19 6.78 7.15
CA ALA A 53 10.52 6.16 7.11
C ALA A 53 10.50 4.75 7.69
N GLN A 54 9.74 4.54 8.77
CA GLN A 54 9.57 3.25 9.39
C GLN A 54 8.89 2.24 8.45
N VAL A 55 7.82 2.66 7.76
CA VAL A 55 7.11 1.83 6.79
C VAL A 55 8.04 1.44 5.65
N LEU A 56 8.76 2.41 5.08
CA LEU A 56 9.66 2.14 3.96
C LEU A 56 10.80 1.21 4.37
N GLY A 57 11.35 1.38 5.57
CA GLY A 57 12.36 0.48 6.09
C GLY A 57 11.85 -0.94 6.30
N ALA A 58 10.62 -1.07 6.79
CA ALA A 58 10.00 -2.37 7.01
C ALA A 58 9.77 -3.13 5.69
N VAL A 59 9.24 -2.46 4.66
CA VAL A 59 8.99 -3.12 3.37
C VAL A 59 10.30 -3.44 2.63
N ARG A 60 11.32 -2.59 2.80
CA ARG A 60 12.66 -2.87 2.27
C ARG A 60 13.20 -4.18 2.86
N LYS A 61 13.05 -4.36 4.15
CA LYS A 61 13.50 -5.57 4.83
C LYS A 61 12.76 -6.80 4.30
N VAL A 62 11.44 -6.72 4.15
CA VAL A 62 10.65 -7.82 3.60
C VAL A 62 11.15 -8.21 2.22
N ALA A 63 11.37 -7.21 1.35
CA ALA A 63 11.85 -7.47 -0.01
C ALA A 63 13.23 -8.14 0.00
N THR A 64 14.12 -7.66 0.86
CA THR A 64 15.46 -8.23 1.00
C THR A 64 15.40 -9.68 1.49
N ASP A 65 14.59 -9.95 2.50
CA ASP A 65 14.44 -11.30 3.07
C ASP A 65 13.82 -12.28 2.06
N LEU A 66 12.87 -11.80 1.25
CA LEU A 66 12.23 -12.64 0.22
C LEU A 66 13.19 -12.99 -0.91
N ALA A 67 14.14 -12.11 -1.21
CA ALA A 67 15.10 -12.29 -2.31
C ALA A 67 14.43 -12.66 -3.64
N GLY A 68 13.28 -12.07 -3.91
CA GLY A 68 12.52 -12.30 -5.14
C GLY A 68 13.03 -11.44 -6.29
N PRO A 69 12.35 -11.49 -7.44
CA PRO A 69 12.75 -10.69 -8.61
C PRO A 69 12.52 -9.18 -8.43
N LEU A 70 11.71 -8.78 -7.46
CA LEU A 70 11.46 -7.37 -7.17
C LEU A 70 12.51 -6.88 -6.17
N THR A 71 13.31 -5.89 -6.57
CA THR A 71 14.37 -5.36 -5.70
C THR A 71 13.79 -4.56 -4.52
N ALA A 72 14.57 -4.41 -3.46
CA ALA A 72 14.17 -3.60 -2.31
C ALA A 72 13.88 -2.15 -2.74
N GLU A 73 14.70 -1.59 -3.64
CA GLU A 73 14.51 -0.23 -4.15
C GLU A 73 13.21 -0.10 -4.93
N ALA A 74 12.86 -1.11 -5.74
CA ALA A 74 11.60 -1.12 -6.48
C ALA A 74 10.41 -1.19 -5.52
N VAL A 75 10.50 -2.01 -4.48
CA VAL A 75 9.44 -2.11 -3.46
C VAL A 75 9.25 -0.77 -2.76
N VAL A 76 10.34 -0.08 -2.40
CA VAL A 76 10.27 1.24 -1.78
C VAL A 76 9.55 2.24 -2.68
N ARG A 77 9.88 2.28 -3.99
CA ARG A 77 9.21 3.18 -4.94
C ARG A 77 7.71 2.90 -5.02
N ILE A 78 7.32 1.63 -5.03
CA ILE A 78 5.90 1.24 -5.06
C ILE A 78 5.20 1.72 -3.79
N PHE A 79 5.83 1.51 -2.63
CA PHE A 79 5.24 1.92 -1.36
C PHE A 79 5.20 3.44 -1.18
N GLU A 80 6.14 4.18 -1.73
CA GLU A 80 6.07 5.65 -1.77
C GLU A 80 4.79 6.09 -2.48
N ARG A 81 4.46 5.43 -3.60
CA ARG A 81 3.23 5.73 -4.33
C ARG A 81 1.99 5.32 -3.54
N ILE A 82 2.01 4.16 -2.88
CA ILE A 82 0.91 3.71 -2.02
C ILE A 82 0.65 4.72 -0.90
N ILE A 83 1.72 5.21 -0.26
CA ILE A 83 1.62 6.21 0.80
C ILE A 83 1.03 7.50 0.27
N ASP A 84 1.46 7.94 -0.91
CA ASP A 84 0.93 9.16 -1.54
C ASP A 84 -0.56 9.05 -1.84
N GLU A 85 -1.00 7.91 -2.37
CA GLU A 85 -2.41 7.69 -2.66
C GLU A 85 -3.24 7.60 -1.37
N ALA A 86 -2.68 7.00 -0.32
CA ALA A 86 -3.34 6.96 0.98
C ALA A 86 -3.54 8.38 1.55
N ARG A 87 -2.53 9.25 1.43
CA ARG A 87 -2.65 10.66 1.84
C ARG A 87 -3.74 11.38 1.08
N ARG A 88 -3.82 11.11 -0.22
CA ARG A 88 -4.86 11.69 -1.07
C ARG A 88 -6.24 11.25 -0.59
N ALA A 89 -6.41 9.96 -0.31
CA ALA A 89 -7.68 9.43 0.19
C ALA A 89 -8.05 10.02 1.55
N GLU A 90 -7.08 10.19 2.45
CA GLU A 90 -7.28 10.83 3.75
C GLU A 90 -7.77 12.28 3.58
N ARG A 91 -7.13 13.02 2.66
CA ARG A 91 -7.50 14.42 2.40
C ARG A 91 -8.91 14.53 1.83
N VAL A 92 -9.23 13.68 0.85
CA VAL A 92 -10.57 13.67 0.24
C VAL A 92 -11.63 13.38 1.29
N GLU A 93 -11.40 12.39 2.16
CA GLU A 93 -12.35 12.04 3.21
C GLU A 93 -12.49 13.17 4.23
N SER A 94 -11.40 13.82 4.61
CA SER A 94 -11.41 14.95 5.53
C SER A 94 -12.22 16.12 4.96
N GLU A 95 -12.00 16.45 3.70
CA GLU A 95 -12.73 17.51 3.01
C GLU A 95 -14.21 17.18 2.92
N ARG A 96 -14.55 15.93 2.65
CA ARG A 96 -15.93 15.49 2.56
C ARG A 96 -16.66 15.66 3.90
N ARG A 97 -15.99 15.29 4.99
CA ARG A 97 -16.57 15.44 6.34
C ARG A 97 -16.75 16.90 6.73
N GLU A 98 -15.80 17.76 6.37
CA GLU A 98 -15.85 19.19 6.68
C GLU A 98 -16.80 19.97 5.79
N GLY A 99 -17.00 19.51 4.56
CA GLY A 99 -17.83 20.20 3.56
C GLY A 99 -19.33 19.98 3.73
N VAL A 100 -19.75 19.17 4.66
CA VAL A 100 -21.17 18.83 4.86
C VAL A 100 -21.85 19.85 5.75
#